data_292ad5a18239dfa720d9d634b1d7e3b6
#
_entry.id   292ad5a18239dfa720d9d634b1d7e3b6
#
_cell.length_a   1.000
_cell.length_b   1.000
_cell.length_c   1.000
_cell.angle_alpha   90.00
_cell.angle_beta   90.00
_cell.angle_gamma   90.00
#
_symmetry.space_group_name_H-M   'P 1'
#
loop_
_entity.id
_entity.type
_entity.pdbx_description
1 polymer ?
#
loop_
_entity_poly.entity_id
_entity_poly.type
_entity_poly.pdbx_seq_one_letter_code
_entity_poly.pdbx_strand_id
1 'polypeptide(L)'
;RHARHHIHLEYFNFRNDSIANALFDLLAEKVKEGVEVRAMFDAFGNWSNNQPLKKHHLQAIKARGIELVKFDPITFPYINHAMHRDHRKIVVIDGKIGYTGGMNIADYYINGLPKIGKWHDIHMHIEGDAVRYLQGIFLTMWNRETGQHIGGPAYFPNLPQFPDSIAEEIAIVDRTPRETPRSISHAYAVSIEAAQKNIQIVNPYFVPTKSIRKAIKKALKKGTEVEIMIPAVSDIPFTPEASFYIAHKLMKRGAKIYLFKDGFHHSKVMMVDSA
;
A
#
# COMPACT_ATOMS: atom_id res chain seq x y z
N ARG A 1 -7.46 -16.06 -10.87
CA ARG A 1 -8.11 -16.99 -11.86
C ARG A 1 -9.42 -17.59 -11.34
N HIS A 2 -9.56 -17.86 -10.03
CA HIS A 2 -10.72 -18.57 -9.46
C HIS A 2 -11.88 -17.67 -9.01
N ALA A 3 -11.81 -16.37 -9.25
CA ALA A 3 -12.89 -15.44 -8.97
C ALA A 3 -14.19 -15.83 -9.65
N ARG A 4 -15.32 -15.70 -8.94
CA ARG A 4 -16.64 -16.10 -9.41
C ARG A 4 -17.69 -14.99 -9.36
N HIS A 5 -17.51 -14.00 -8.48
CA HIS A 5 -18.46 -12.92 -8.29
C HIS A 5 -17.84 -11.56 -8.63
N HIS A 6 -16.78 -11.17 -7.94
CA HIS A 6 -16.17 -9.86 -8.17
C HIS A 6 -14.65 -9.85 -7.92
N ILE A 7 -13.97 -8.92 -8.59
CA ILE A 7 -12.57 -8.55 -8.34
C ILE A 7 -12.51 -7.03 -8.19
N HIS A 8 -12.08 -6.57 -7.05
CA HIS A 8 -11.87 -5.16 -6.75
C HIS A 8 -10.37 -4.87 -6.61
N LEU A 9 -9.89 -3.82 -7.26
CA LEU A 9 -8.48 -3.42 -7.24
C LEU A 9 -8.37 -1.91 -6.94
N GLU A 10 -7.59 -1.55 -5.94
CA GLU A 10 -7.25 -0.17 -5.59
C GLU A 10 -5.73 -0.05 -5.53
N TYR A 11 -5.14 0.77 -6.39
CA TYR A 11 -3.70 0.94 -6.49
C TYR A 11 -3.32 2.41 -6.64
N PHE A 12 -2.11 2.78 -6.21
CA PHE A 12 -1.58 4.11 -6.50
C PHE A 12 -1.34 4.30 -7.99
N ASN A 13 -0.78 3.27 -8.67
CA ASN A 13 -0.68 3.29 -10.13
C ASN A 13 -0.74 1.89 -10.73
N PHE A 14 -1.18 1.84 -11.98
CA PHE A 14 -0.92 0.78 -12.95
C PHE A 14 0.01 1.37 -14.01
N ARG A 15 1.08 0.67 -14.36
CA ARG A 15 1.92 1.08 -15.49
C ARG A 15 1.40 0.47 -16.79
N ASN A 16 1.68 1.14 -17.90
CA ASN A 16 1.46 0.55 -19.22
C ASN A 16 2.67 -0.31 -19.59
N ASP A 17 2.81 -1.45 -18.94
CA ASP A 17 3.90 -2.40 -19.10
C ASP A 17 3.38 -3.84 -19.21
N SER A 18 4.29 -4.82 -19.34
CA SER A 18 3.90 -6.20 -19.65
C SER A 18 3.07 -6.84 -18.54
N ILE A 19 3.41 -6.62 -17.28
CA ILE A 19 2.67 -7.19 -16.13
C ILE A 19 1.28 -6.60 -15.99
N ALA A 20 1.17 -5.27 -16.09
CA ALA A 20 -0.13 -4.62 -15.99
C ALA A 20 -1.04 -5.00 -17.17
N ASN A 21 -0.49 -5.09 -18.39
CA ASN A 21 -1.25 -5.53 -19.55
C ASN A 21 -1.71 -6.98 -19.41
N ALA A 22 -0.84 -7.90 -18.97
CA ALA A 22 -1.21 -9.29 -18.70
C ALA A 22 -2.28 -9.42 -17.61
N LEU A 23 -2.22 -8.56 -16.57
CA LEU A 23 -3.28 -8.49 -15.56
C LEU A 23 -4.61 -8.04 -16.18
N PHE A 24 -4.63 -6.96 -16.96
CA PHE A 24 -5.85 -6.49 -17.61
C PHE A 24 -6.41 -7.50 -18.61
N ASP A 25 -5.56 -8.30 -19.27
CA ASP A 25 -5.99 -9.41 -20.12
C ASP A 25 -6.73 -10.47 -19.31
N LEU A 26 -6.14 -10.91 -18.20
CA LEU A 26 -6.77 -11.86 -17.29
C LEU A 26 -8.08 -11.33 -16.70
N LEU A 27 -8.12 -10.05 -16.32
CA LEU A 27 -9.34 -9.42 -15.81
C LEU A 27 -10.45 -9.37 -16.85
N ALA A 28 -10.11 -9.10 -18.11
CA ALA A 28 -11.08 -9.11 -19.20
C ALA A 28 -11.63 -10.52 -19.51
N GLU A 29 -10.81 -11.57 -19.35
CA GLU A 29 -11.29 -12.94 -19.40
C GLU A 29 -12.32 -13.20 -18.29
N LYS A 30 -12.06 -12.75 -17.08
CA LYS A 30 -12.99 -12.90 -15.95
C LYS A 30 -14.30 -12.13 -16.18
N VAL A 31 -14.26 -10.95 -16.80
CA VAL A 31 -15.47 -10.22 -17.21
C VAL A 31 -16.32 -11.05 -18.19
N LYS A 32 -15.70 -11.72 -19.16
CA LYS A 32 -16.41 -12.62 -20.09
C LYS A 32 -17.06 -13.82 -19.38
N GLU A 33 -16.50 -14.24 -18.27
CA GLU A 33 -17.06 -15.29 -17.41
C GLU A 33 -18.18 -14.78 -16.47
N GLY A 34 -18.55 -13.48 -16.55
CA GLY A 34 -19.59 -12.85 -15.73
C GLY A 34 -19.11 -12.30 -14.40
N VAL A 35 -17.80 -12.22 -14.16
CA VAL A 35 -17.22 -11.63 -12.94
C VAL A 35 -17.23 -10.11 -13.05
N GLU A 36 -17.73 -9.41 -12.03
CA GLU A 36 -17.66 -7.95 -11.92
C GLU A 36 -16.21 -7.52 -11.62
N VAL A 37 -15.63 -6.67 -12.45
CA VAL A 37 -14.27 -6.17 -12.26
C VAL A 37 -14.26 -4.67 -12.12
N ARG A 38 -13.85 -4.18 -10.94
CA ARG A 38 -13.71 -2.75 -10.63
C ARG A 38 -12.28 -2.45 -10.23
N ALA A 39 -11.68 -1.48 -10.90
CA ALA A 39 -10.32 -1.03 -10.62
C ALA A 39 -10.28 0.48 -10.43
N MET A 40 -9.58 0.92 -9.39
CA MET A 40 -9.34 2.32 -9.10
C MET A 40 -7.85 2.60 -8.96
N PHE A 41 -7.40 3.76 -9.43
CA PHE A 41 -6.02 4.20 -9.28
C PHE A 41 -5.93 5.71 -9.09
N ASP A 42 -4.88 6.14 -8.39
CA ASP A 42 -4.65 7.56 -8.13
C ASP A 42 -4.26 8.31 -9.41
N ALA A 43 -4.89 9.46 -9.65
CA ALA A 43 -4.64 10.24 -10.86
C ALA A 43 -3.21 10.79 -10.93
N PHE A 44 -2.65 11.24 -9.78
CA PHE A 44 -1.27 11.70 -9.69
C PHE A 44 -0.28 10.53 -9.81
N GLY A 45 -0.58 9.38 -9.17
CA GLY A 45 0.22 8.17 -9.30
C GLY A 45 0.35 7.72 -10.76
N ASN A 46 -0.71 7.82 -11.52
CA ASN A 46 -0.66 7.54 -12.96
C ASN A 46 0.14 8.60 -13.74
N TRP A 47 -0.08 9.88 -13.45
CA TRP A 47 0.61 10.97 -14.15
C TRP A 47 2.11 11.00 -13.87
N SER A 48 2.51 10.74 -12.63
CA SER A 48 3.91 10.83 -12.18
C SER A 48 4.81 9.68 -12.63
N ASN A 49 4.24 8.58 -13.14
CA ASN A 49 5.05 7.45 -13.59
C ASN A 49 5.51 7.63 -15.05
N ASN A 50 6.60 6.96 -15.43
CA ASN A 50 7.22 7.07 -16.76
C ASN A 50 6.50 6.26 -17.85
N GLN A 51 5.52 5.41 -17.50
CA GLN A 51 4.70 4.62 -18.42
C GLN A 51 3.20 4.73 -18.02
N PRO A 52 2.60 5.93 -18.10
CA PRO A 52 1.24 6.15 -17.65
C PRO A 52 0.21 5.50 -18.59
N LEU A 53 -0.90 5.08 -18.01
CA LEU A 53 -2.09 4.73 -18.79
C LEU A 53 -2.67 6.01 -19.39
N LYS A 54 -2.49 6.20 -20.70
CA LYS A 54 -3.03 7.32 -21.48
C LYS A 54 -4.52 7.12 -21.74
N LYS A 55 -5.20 8.16 -22.23
CA LYS A 55 -6.66 8.15 -22.49
C LYS A 55 -7.09 6.95 -23.34
N HIS A 56 -6.39 6.64 -24.43
CA HIS A 56 -6.72 5.53 -25.31
C HIS A 56 -6.53 4.15 -24.63
N HIS A 57 -5.49 3.98 -23.76
CA HIS A 57 -5.32 2.76 -22.97
C HIS A 57 -6.51 2.57 -22.02
N LEU A 58 -6.92 3.64 -21.31
CA LEU A 58 -8.06 3.58 -20.40
C LEU A 58 -9.37 3.24 -21.13
N GLN A 59 -9.56 3.81 -22.32
CA GLN A 59 -10.71 3.50 -23.16
C GLN A 59 -10.70 2.02 -23.61
N ALA A 60 -9.55 1.51 -24.03
CA ALA A 60 -9.40 0.11 -24.43
C ALA A 60 -9.66 -0.86 -23.27
N ILE A 61 -9.19 -0.56 -22.05
CA ILE A 61 -9.47 -1.38 -20.86
C ILE A 61 -10.97 -1.35 -20.54
N LYS A 62 -11.60 -0.17 -20.53
CA LYS A 62 -13.05 -0.03 -20.27
C LYS A 62 -13.91 -0.74 -21.34
N ALA A 63 -13.52 -0.70 -22.62
CA ALA A 63 -14.21 -1.39 -23.69
C ALA A 63 -14.26 -2.92 -23.53
N ARG A 64 -13.39 -3.47 -22.66
CA ARG A 64 -13.34 -4.90 -22.29
C ARG A 64 -14.27 -5.25 -21.12
N GLY A 65 -15.09 -4.28 -20.65
CA GLY A 65 -16.04 -4.45 -19.56
C GLY A 65 -15.45 -4.24 -18.15
N ILE A 66 -14.21 -3.80 -18.03
CA ILE A 66 -13.60 -3.46 -16.74
C ILE A 66 -14.04 -2.05 -16.34
N GLU A 67 -14.70 -1.91 -15.20
CA GLU A 67 -14.99 -0.60 -14.61
C GLU A 67 -13.69 -0.01 -14.04
N LEU A 68 -13.17 1.05 -14.68
CA LEU A 68 -11.90 1.66 -14.31
C LEU A 68 -12.08 3.14 -13.98
N VAL A 69 -11.67 3.55 -12.77
CA VAL A 69 -11.87 4.90 -12.25
C VAL A 69 -10.55 5.52 -11.81
N LYS A 70 -10.40 6.83 -12.05
CA LYS A 70 -9.31 7.64 -11.51
C LYS A 70 -9.76 8.27 -10.20
N PHE A 71 -9.01 8.01 -9.14
CA PHE A 71 -9.20 8.69 -7.86
C PHE A 71 -8.70 10.13 -7.94
N ASP A 72 -9.54 11.06 -7.49
CA ASP A 72 -9.28 12.49 -7.29
C ASP A 72 -8.43 13.13 -8.41
N PRO A 73 -8.98 13.25 -9.65
CA PRO A 73 -8.29 13.92 -10.75
C PRO A 73 -7.93 15.36 -10.37
N ILE A 74 -6.67 15.74 -10.59
CA ILE A 74 -6.24 17.12 -10.38
C ILE A 74 -6.75 17.97 -11.57
N THR A 75 -7.66 18.90 -11.31
CA THR A 75 -8.23 19.81 -12.29
C THR A 75 -7.88 21.25 -11.94
N PHE A 76 -7.33 21.99 -12.90
CA PHE A 76 -7.11 23.43 -12.71
C PHE A 76 -8.45 24.17 -12.56
N PRO A 77 -8.57 25.13 -11.62
CA PRO A 77 -7.56 25.67 -10.70
C PRO A 77 -7.45 24.98 -9.32
N TYR A 78 -8.09 23.84 -9.11
CA TYR A 78 -8.23 23.17 -7.82
C TYR A 78 -6.99 22.32 -7.45
N ILE A 79 -5.80 22.96 -7.42
CA ILE A 79 -4.55 22.31 -7.04
C ILE A 79 -4.43 21.94 -5.55
N ASN A 80 -5.34 22.44 -4.71
CA ASN A 80 -5.42 22.12 -3.28
C ASN A 80 -5.67 20.62 -2.99
N HIS A 81 -6.21 19.87 -3.96
CA HIS A 81 -6.38 18.43 -3.87
C HIS A 81 -5.09 17.63 -4.18
N ALA A 82 -4.03 18.29 -4.65
CA ALA A 82 -2.77 17.62 -5.03
C ALA A 82 -2.15 16.77 -3.91
N MET A 83 -2.40 17.11 -2.64
CA MET A 83 -1.90 16.37 -1.47
C MET A 83 -2.84 15.27 -0.97
N HIS A 84 -4.04 15.16 -1.52
CA HIS A 84 -5.01 14.14 -1.14
C HIS A 84 -4.87 12.92 -2.06
N ARG A 85 -3.79 12.17 -1.86
CA ARG A 85 -3.46 11.03 -2.72
C ARG A 85 -3.86 9.71 -2.08
N ASP A 86 -4.36 8.81 -2.92
CA ASP A 86 -4.63 7.43 -2.54
C ASP A 86 -3.40 6.58 -2.83
N HIS A 87 -2.75 6.12 -1.77
CA HIS A 87 -1.54 5.28 -1.88
C HIS A 87 -1.78 3.84 -1.41
N ARG A 88 -3.04 3.43 -1.27
CA ARG A 88 -3.40 2.06 -0.90
C ARG A 88 -3.07 1.10 -2.04
N LYS A 89 -2.89 -0.15 -1.69
CA LYS A 89 -2.82 -1.29 -2.61
C LYS A 89 -3.70 -2.36 -2.01
N ILE A 90 -4.89 -2.48 -2.56
CA ILE A 90 -5.91 -3.41 -2.08
C ILE A 90 -6.41 -4.22 -3.27
N VAL A 91 -6.45 -5.54 -3.13
CA VAL A 91 -7.21 -6.41 -4.01
C VAL A 91 -8.17 -7.21 -3.14
N VAL A 92 -9.43 -7.27 -3.54
CA VAL A 92 -10.41 -8.19 -2.93
C VAL A 92 -11.01 -9.04 -4.02
N ILE A 93 -11.05 -10.34 -3.77
CA ILE A 93 -11.62 -11.35 -4.67
C ILE A 93 -12.77 -12.04 -3.94
N ASP A 94 -13.98 -11.93 -4.51
CA ASP A 94 -15.21 -12.55 -4.01
C ASP A 94 -15.53 -12.24 -2.54
N GLY A 95 -14.96 -11.17 -1.96
CA GLY A 95 -15.06 -10.85 -0.54
C GLY A 95 -14.41 -11.89 0.40
N LYS A 96 -13.62 -12.81 -0.13
CA LYS A 96 -13.02 -13.96 0.59
C LYS A 96 -11.51 -13.88 0.68
N ILE A 97 -10.86 -13.36 -0.34
CA ILE A 97 -9.40 -13.25 -0.44
C ILE A 97 -9.05 -11.78 -0.56
N GLY A 98 -8.11 -11.33 0.26
CA GLY A 98 -7.55 -9.98 0.23
C GLY A 98 -6.07 -9.99 -0.06
N TYR A 99 -5.59 -8.97 -0.77
CA TYR A 99 -4.16 -8.68 -0.88
C TYR A 99 -3.92 -7.22 -0.53
N THR A 100 -2.87 -6.96 0.23
CA THR A 100 -2.39 -5.60 0.53
C THR A 100 -0.90 -5.59 0.78
N GLY A 101 -0.26 -4.42 0.65
CA GLY A 101 1.18 -4.28 0.86
C GLY A 101 1.79 -3.08 0.15
N GLY A 102 3.08 -3.13 -0.15
CA GLY A 102 3.81 -2.02 -0.76
C GLY A 102 3.80 -2.00 -2.30
N MET A 103 3.57 -3.16 -2.95
CA MET A 103 3.74 -3.31 -4.40
C MET A 103 2.64 -2.60 -5.21
N ASN A 104 3.01 -1.86 -6.25
CA ASN A 104 2.11 -1.49 -7.34
C ASN A 104 2.16 -2.54 -8.47
N ILE A 105 1.37 -2.35 -9.52
CA ILE A 105 1.38 -3.23 -10.68
C ILE A 105 2.33 -2.67 -11.72
N ALA A 106 3.56 -3.20 -11.75
CA ALA A 106 4.60 -2.76 -12.65
C ALA A 106 5.73 -3.78 -12.79
N ASP A 107 6.34 -3.84 -13.97
CA ASP A 107 7.43 -4.76 -14.32
C ASP A 107 8.67 -4.63 -13.43
N TYR A 108 8.95 -3.43 -12.91
CA TYR A 108 10.14 -3.21 -12.08
C TYR A 108 10.12 -3.92 -10.73
N TYR A 109 8.96 -4.35 -10.24
CA TYR A 109 8.88 -5.20 -9.05
C TYR A 109 9.47 -6.60 -9.27
N ILE A 110 9.56 -7.04 -10.53
CA ILE A 110 10.19 -8.32 -10.90
C ILE A 110 11.58 -8.10 -11.49
N ASN A 111 11.69 -7.17 -12.43
CA ASN A 111 12.90 -6.96 -13.22
C ASN A 111 13.89 -5.95 -12.61
N GLY A 112 13.48 -5.21 -11.57
CA GLY A 112 14.25 -4.08 -11.05
C GLY A 112 14.28 -2.89 -12.01
N LEU A 113 15.16 -1.92 -11.72
CA LEU A 113 15.42 -0.75 -12.55
C LEU A 113 16.91 -0.62 -12.84
N PRO A 114 17.33 -0.27 -14.06
CA PRO A 114 18.75 -0.25 -14.46
C PRO A 114 19.66 0.58 -13.54
N LYS A 115 19.17 1.69 -13.00
CA LYS A 115 19.94 2.61 -12.14
C LYS A 115 19.86 2.27 -10.65
N ILE A 116 18.91 1.43 -10.24
CA ILE A 116 18.56 1.19 -8.83
C ILE A 116 18.85 -0.27 -8.47
N GLY A 117 18.82 -1.17 -9.44
CA GLY A 117 18.99 -2.61 -9.25
C GLY A 117 17.68 -3.31 -8.95
N LYS A 118 17.76 -4.42 -8.23
CA LYS A 118 16.61 -5.22 -7.81
C LYS A 118 15.66 -4.40 -6.92
N TRP A 119 14.37 -4.69 -7.05
CA TRP A 119 13.33 -4.06 -6.25
C TRP A 119 12.75 -5.09 -5.27
N HIS A 120 12.82 -4.79 -3.98
CA HIS A 120 12.29 -5.66 -2.94
C HIS A 120 11.10 -4.99 -2.26
N ASP A 121 10.01 -5.71 -2.13
CA ASP A 121 8.82 -5.24 -1.42
C ASP A 121 8.05 -6.42 -0.81
N ILE A 122 7.09 -6.13 0.05
CA ILE A 122 6.25 -7.13 0.71
C ILE A 122 4.79 -6.87 0.32
N HIS A 123 4.11 -7.97 0.00
CA HIS A 123 2.68 -8.00 -0.24
C HIS A 123 2.07 -9.19 0.47
N MET A 124 0.97 -8.99 1.17
CA MET A 124 0.33 -10.01 1.98
C MET A 124 -0.88 -10.59 1.25
N HIS A 125 -1.07 -11.89 1.39
CA HIS A 125 -2.31 -12.60 1.10
C HIS A 125 -3.04 -12.78 2.43
N ILE A 126 -4.34 -12.43 2.46
CA ILE A 126 -5.17 -12.44 3.66
C ILE A 126 -6.45 -13.20 3.35
N GLU A 127 -6.84 -14.07 4.25
CA GLU A 127 -8.15 -14.73 4.28
C GLU A 127 -8.82 -14.49 5.64
N GLY A 128 -10.13 -14.69 5.73
CA GLY A 128 -10.89 -14.46 6.96
C GLY A 128 -11.42 -13.04 7.13
N ASP A 129 -11.81 -12.70 8.34
CA ASP A 129 -12.60 -11.48 8.63
C ASP A 129 -11.88 -10.17 8.28
N ALA A 130 -10.55 -10.14 8.27
CA ALA A 130 -9.80 -8.95 7.87
C ALA A 130 -10.08 -8.53 6.40
N VAL A 131 -10.48 -9.47 5.53
CA VAL A 131 -10.86 -9.17 4.14
C VAL A 131 -12.09 -8.27 4.08
N ARG A 132 -13.02 -8.40 5.03
CA ARG A 132 -14.24 -7.57 5.10
C ARG A 132 -13.89 -6.08 5.29
N TYR A 133 -12.83 -5.79 6.05
CA TYR A 133 -12.35 -4.42 6.24
C TYR A 133 -11.72 -3.86 4.96
N LEU A 134 -10.91 -4.65 4.25
CA LEU A 134 -10.35 -4.24 2.95
C LEU A 134 -11.46 -3.99 1.93
N GLN A 135 -12.47 -4.86 1.89
CA GLN A 135 -13.66 -4.69 1.04
C GLN A 135 -14.43 -3.42 1.38
N GLY A 136 -14.64 -3.14 2.67
CA GLY A 136 -15.31 -1.93 3.15
C GLY A 136 -14.56 -0.66 2.74
N ILE A 137 -13.24 -0.64 2.86
CA ILE A 137 -12.38 0.47 2.43
C ILE A 137 -12.57 0.70 0.93
N PHE A 138 -12.41 -0.35 0.10
CA PHE A 138 -12.58 -0.23 -1.34
C PHE A 138 -13.96 0.32 -1.72
N LEU A 139 -15.04 -0.28 -1.20
CA LEU A 139 -16.40 0.13 -1.53
C LEU A 139 -16.72 1.57 -1.10
N THR A 140 -16.21 1.99 0.06
CA THR A 140 -16.36 3.38 0.53
C THR A 140 -15.71 4.35 -0.47
N MET A 141 -14.49 4.05 -0.90
CA MET A 141 -13.76 4.88 -1.86
C MET A 141 -14.41 4.85 -3.24
N TRP A 142 -14.78 3.66 -3.72
CA TRP A 142 -15.44 3.48 -5.01
C TRP A 142 -16.77 4.25 -5.10
N ASN A 143 -17.64 4.08 -4.11
CA ASN A 143 -18.96 4.74 -4.07
C ASN A 143 -18.81 6.26 -4.01
N ARG A 144 -17.82 6.76 -3.27
CA ARG A 144 -17.54 8.19 -3.21
C ARG A 144 -17.08 8.76 -4.56
N GLU A 145 -16.20 8.07 -5.26
CA GLU A 145 -15.62 8.56 -6.52
C GLU A 145 -16.59 8.41 -7.72
N THR A 146 -17.52 7.45 -7.65
CA THR A 146 -18.43 7.14 -8.77
C THR A 146 -19.85 7.65 -8.57
N GLY A 147 -20.24 7.95 -7.33
CA GLY A 147 -21.64 8.20 -6.96
C GLY A 147 -22.52 6.94 -6.97
N GLN A 148 -21.93 5.75 -7.17
CA GLN A 148 -22.64 4.48 -7.07
C GLN A 148 -22.91 4.13 -5.59
N HIS A 149 -23.82 3.19 -5.37
CA HIS A 149 -24.17 2.67 -4.04
C HIS A 149 -24.01 1.16 -3.99
N ILE A 150 -22.79 0.69 -4.32
CA ILE A 150 -22.46 -0.74 -4.34
C ILE A 150 -22.24 -1.22 -2.92
N GLY A 151 -22.86 -2.34 -2.54
CA GLY A 151 -22.78 -2.94 -1.22
C GLY A 151 -23.71 -4.14 -1.06
N GLY A 152 -23.88 -4.58 0.17
CA GLY A 152 -24.78 -5.68 0.54
C GLY A 152 -24.09 -7.06 0.64
N PRO A 153 -24.87 -8.10 0.97
CA PRO A 153 -24.33 -9.42 1.35
C PRO A 153 -23.48 -10.10 0.27
N ALA A 154 -23.74 -9.80 -1.00
CA ALA A 154 -22.97 -10.39 -2.13
C ALA A 154 -21.46 -10.02 -2.08
N TYR A 155 -21.14 -8.85 -1.52
CA TYR A 155 -19.76 -8.38 -1.38
C TYR A 155 -19.13 -8.75 -0.02
N PHE A 156 -19.94 -9.22 0.93
CA PHE A 156 -19.53 -9.62 2.29
C PHE A 156 -20.07 -11.01 2.61
N PRO A 157 -19.60 -12.06 1.91
CA PRO A 157 -20.06 -13.41 2.14
C PRO A 157 -19.71 -13.89 3.55
N ASN A 158 -20.39 -14.95 3.99
CA ASN A 158 -19.96 -15.68 5.17
C ASN A 158 -18.62 -16.35 4.91
N LEU A 159 -17.67 -16.16 5.79
CA LEU A 159 -16.32 -16.70 5.67
C LEU A 159 -16.17 -17.94 6.55
N PRO A 160 -15.36 -18.92 6.14
CA PRO A 160 -15.02 -20.04 7.00
C PRO A 160 -14.27 -19.54 8.22
N GLN A 161 -14.53 -20.13 9.37
CA GLN A 161 -13.71 -19.91 10.56
C GLN A 161 -12.44 -20.75 10.43
N PHE A 162 -11.31 -20.14 10.72
CA PHE A 162 -10.03 -20.83 10.78
C PHE A 162 -9.82 -21.39 12.19
N PRO A 163 -9.15 -22.54 12.34
CA PRO A 163 -8.73 -23.04 13.64
C PRO A 163 -7.79 -22.02 14.33
N ASP A 164 -7.93 -21.86 15.65
CA ASP A 164 -7.10 -20.93 16.43
C ASP A 164 -5.59 -21.20 16.28
N SER A 165 -5.21 -22.42 15.95
CA SER A 165 -3.80 -22.80 15.72
C SER A 165 -3.13 -22.15 14.49
N ILE A 166 -3.94 -21.60 13.57
CA ILE A 166 -3.47 -20.91 12.37
C ILE A 166 -4.05 -19.49 12.21
N ALA A 167 -4.92 -19.10 13.14
CA ALA A 167 -5.55 -17.78 13.13
C ALA A 167 -4.58 -16.74 13.71
N GLU A 168 -4.44 -15.63 13.00
CA GLU A 168 -3.68 -14.47 13.44
C GLU A 168 -4.63 -13.29 13.67
N GLU A 169 -4.41 -12.54 14.74
CA GLU A 169 -5.17 -11.33 15.01
C GLU A 169 -4.65 -10.18 14.13
N ILE A 170 -5.52 -9.65 13.25
CA ILE A 170 -5.17 -8.59 12.30
C ILE A 170 -6.01 -7.34 12.57
N ALA A 171 -5.35 -6.22 12.86
CA ALA A 171 -5.97 -4.91 12.91
C ALA A 171 -5.68 -4.11 11.63
N ILE A 172 -6.73 -3.69 10.94
CA ILE A 172 -6.61 -2.80 9.77
C ILE A 172 -6.75 -1.35 10.21
N VAL A 173 -5.68 -0.57 10.03
CA VAL A 173 -5.66 0.87 10.31
C VAL A 173 -5.67 1.64 9.00
N ASP A 174 -6.81 2.23 8.66
CA ASP A 174 -6.95 3.06 7.46
C ASP A 174 -6.73 4.55 7.78
N ARG A 175 -6.38 5.29 6.73
CA ARG A 175 -6.22 6.73 6.77
C ARG A 175 -6.94 7.40 5.60
N THR A 176 -7.85 8.31 5.93
CA THR A 176 -8.40 9.27 4.97
C THR A 176 -7.80 10.66 5.27
N PRO A 177 -7.36 11.42 4.25
CA PRO A 177 -6.69 12.70 4.47
C PRO A 177 -7.50 13.73 5.26
N ARG A 178 -8.82 13.71 5.15
CA ARG A 178 -9.72 14.67 5.81
C ARG A 178 -10.22 14.19 7.16
N GLU A 179 -10.66 12.92 7.25
CA GLU A 179 -11.37 12.38 8.41
C GLU A 179 -10.42 11.82 9.47
N THR A 180 -9.41 11.06 9.02
CA THR A 180 -8.47 10.36 9.91
C THR A 180 -7.01 10.64 9.57
N PRO A 181 -6.57 11.92 9.44
CA PRO A 181 -5.26 12.27 8.88
C PRO A 181 -4.07 11.76 9.69
N ARG A 182 -4.27 11.37 10.94
CA ARG A 182 -3.20 10.95 11.86
C ARG A 182 -3.29 9.48 12.29
N SER A 183 -4.27 8.70 11.83
CA SER A 183 -4.52 7.32 12.31
C SER A 183 -3.27 6.45 12.23
N ILE A 184 -2.64 6.33 11.06
CA ILE A 184 -1.43 5.51 10.87
C ILE A 184 -0.26 6.00 11.73
N SER A 185 0.00 7.32 11.76
CA SER A 185 1.10 7.85 12.56
C SER A 185 0.87 7.69 14.06
N HIS A 186 -0.38 7.66 14.49
CA HIS A 186 -0.76 7.37 15.87
C HIS A 186 -0.55 5.89 16.20
N ALA A 187 -1.02 4.98 15.34
CA ALA A 187 -0.81 3.54 15.50
C ALA A 187 0.69 3.21 15.63
N TYR A 188 1.53 3.73 14.73
CA TYR A 188 2.98 3.58 14.84
C TYR A 188 3.54 4.10 16.17
N ALA A 189 3.12 5.28 16.60
CA ALA A 189 3.63 5.86 17.84
C ALA A 189 3.22 5.05 19.08
N VAL A 190 1.98 4.56 19.13
CA VAL A 190 1.47 3.70 20.22
C VAL A 190 2.22 2.38 20.26
N SER A 191 2.39 1.70 19.11
CA SER A 191 3.13 0.44 19.04
C SER A 191 4.59 0.61 19.52
N ILE A 192 5.27 1.68 19.07
CA ILE A 192 6.64 1.99 19.51
C ILE A 192 6.70 2.29 21.01
N GLU A 193 5.72 2.99 21.58
CA GLU A 193 5.68 3.31 23.02
C GLU A 193 5.38 2.09 23.89
N ALA A 194 4.67 1.09 23.34
CA ALA A 194 4.36 -0.18 23.99
C ALA A 194 5.56 -1.15 24.04
N ALA A 195 6.54 -0.97 23.17
CA ALA A 195 7.71 -1.86 23.06
C ALA A 195 8.44 -2.05 24.41
N GLN A 196 8.73 -3.30 24.73
CA GLN A 196 9.45 -3.71 25.95
C GLN A 196 10.90 -4.13 25.67
N LYS A 197 11.17 -4.78 24.51
CA LYS A 197 12.46 -5.39 24.19
C LYS A 197 13.11 -4.72 22.98
N ASN A 198 12.47 -4.82 21.83
CA ASN A 198 13.07 -4.34 20.58
C ASN A 198 12.05 -3.76 19.60
N ILE A 199 12.57 -2.93 18.70
CA ILE A 199 11.83 -2.34 17.58
C ILE A 199 12.71 -2.45 16.34
N GLN A 200 12.20 -3.08 15.29
CA GLN A 200 12.86 -3.15 14.00
C GLN A 200 12.02 -2.43 12.94
N ILE A 201 12.63 -1.51 12.23
CA ILE A 201 11.96 -0.67 11.21
C ILE A 201 12.67 -0.84 9.88
N VAL A 202 11.91 -1.19 8.85
CA VAL A 202 12.35 -1.17 7.45
C VAL A 202 11.53 -0.14 6.70
N ASN A 203 12.17 0.88 6.14
CA ASN A 203 11.44 1.92 5.43
C ASN A 203 12.30 2.57 4.33
N PRO A 204 11.80 2.68 3.07
CA PRO A 204 12.55 3.26 1.95
C PRO A 204 12.72 4.78 2.06
N TYR A 205 11.80 5.46 2.74
CA TYR A 205 11.76 6.92 2.85
C TYR A 205 11.65 7.30 4.33
N PHE A 206 12.71 7.03 5.09
CA PHE A 206 12.68 7.17 6.55
C PHE A 206 12.67 8.64 7.00
N VAL A 207 11.53 9.29 6.79
CA VAL A 207 11.24 10.66 7.25
C VAL A 207 10.02 10.63 8.18
N PRO A 208 10.14 10.01 9.36
CA PRO A 208 9.01 9.83 10.28
C PRO A 208 8.49 11.16 10.84
N THR A 209 7.19 11.19 11.15
CA THR A 209 6.52 12.34 11.75
C THR A 209 7.14 12.71 13.12
N LYS A 210 6.83 13.90 13.62
CA LYS A 210 7.30 14.36 14.93
C LYS A 210 6.88 13.40 16.06
N SER A 211 5.65 12.85 16.00
CA SER A 211 5.14 11.88 16.98
C SER A 211 5.95 10.60 16.99
N ILE A 212 6.16 9.99 15.82
CA ILE A 212 6.95 8.76 15.68
C ILE A 212 8.40 8.99 16.14
N ARG A 213 9.03 10.10 15.73
CA ARG A 213 10.39 10.42 16.20
C ARG A 213 10.49 10.60 17.71
N LYS A 214 9.44 11.18 18.34
CA LYS A 214 9.36 11.31 19.80
C LYS A 214 9.23 9.94 20.47
N ALA A 215 8.39 9.07 19.94
CA ALA A 215 8.21 7.70 20.43
C ALA A 215 9.51 6.88 20.36
N ILE A 216 10.21 6.90 19.21
CA ILE A 216 11.51 6.22 19.04
C ILE A 216 12.54 6.74 20.06
N LYS A 217 12.65 8.05 20.25
CA LYS A 217 13.59 8.63 21.23
C LYS A 217 13.26 8.22 22.67
N LYS A 218 11.97 8.10 23.00
CA LYS A 218 11.50 7.65 24.30
C LYS A 218 11.83 6.17 24.54
N ALA A 219 11.63 5.31 23.52
CA ALA A 219 12.00 3.90 23.54
C ALA A 219 13.50 3.73 23.76
N LEU A 220 14.36 4.40 23.00
CA LEU A 220 15.80 4.40 23.17
C LEU A 220 16.23 4.85 24.59
N LYS A 221 15.57 5.87 25.14
CA LYS A 221 15.85 6.35 26.53
C LYS A 221 15.48 5.32 27.59
N LYS A 222 14.46 4.47 27.32
CA LYS A 222 14.06 3.36 28.20
C LYS A 222 15.00 2.14 28.11
N GLY A 223 15.92 2.13 27.14
CA GLY A 223 16.81 0.98 26.89
C GLY A 223 16.25 -0.03 25.89
N THR A 224 15.11 0.27 25.23
CA THR A 224 14.56 -0.56 24.13
C THR A 224 15.57 -0.58 22.98
N GLU A 225 15.90 -1.74 22.45
CA GLU A 225 16.75 -1.87 21.27
C GLU A 225 16.00 -1.37 20.03
N VAL A 226 16.61 -0.50 19.25
CA VAL A 226 16.00 0.05 18.03
C VAL A 226 16.93 -0.15 16.85
N GLU A 227 16.46 -0.90 15.87
CA GLU A 227 17.15 -1.17 14.62
C GLU A 227 16.37 -0.57 13.45
N ILE A 228 17.07 0.12 12.55
CA ILE A 228 16.44 0.78 11.40
C ILE A 228 17.22 0.43 10.15
N MET A 229 16.56 -0.18 9.18
CA MET A 229 17.12 -0.44 7.86
C MET A 229 16.52 0.53 6.83
N ILE A 230 17.40 1.21 6.12
CA ILE A 230 17.07 2.12 5.01
C ILE A 230 17.87 1.73 3.77
N PRO A 231 17.37 1.93 2.55
CA PRO A 231 18.13 1.62 1.36
C PRO A 231 19.28 2.61 1.14
N ALA A 232 20.38 2.12 0.56
CA ALA A 232 21.51 2.95 0.19
C ALA A 232 21.25 3.82 -1.05
N VAL A 233 20.29 3.42 -1.89
CA VAL A 233 19.84 4.13 -3.10
C VAL A 233 18.34 4.39 -3.02
N SER A 234 17.81 5.36 -3.76
CA SER A 234 16.37 5.64 -3.81
C SER A 234 15.96 6.03 -5.23
N ASP A 235 14.70 5.77 -5.53
CA ASP A 235 14.00 6.20 -6.74
C ASP A 235 13.53 7.66 -6.69
N ILE A 236 13.51 8.26 -5.48
CA ILE A 236 13.09 9.65 -5.25
C ILE A 236 14.32 10.49 -4.85
N PRO A 237 14.67 11.54 -5.63
CA PRO A 237 15.74 12.47 -5.26
C PRO A 237 15.56 13.08 -3.88
N PHE A 238 16.64 13.40 -3.19
CA PHE A 238 16.71 14.03 -1.87
C PHE A 238 16.14 13.22 -0.70
N THR A 239 15.46 12.08 -0.94
CA THR A 239 14.97 11.24 0.16
C THR A 239 16.07 10.49 0.88
N PRO A 240 17.16 10.01 0.23
CA PRO A 240 18.30 9.41 0.94
C PRO A 240 18.91 10.37 1.95
N GLU A 241 19.19 11.61 1.56
CA GLU A 241 19.83 12.62 2.40
C GLU A 241 18.99 12.93 3.63
N ALA A 242 17.67 13.09 3.45
CA ALA A 242 16.74 13.31 4.55
C ALA A 242 16.69 12.09 5.50
N SER A 243 16.65 10.88 4.94
CA SER A 243 16.64 9.63 5.71
C SER A 243 17.94 9.45 6.48
N PHE A 244 19.09 9.65 5.85
CA PHE A 244 20.41 9.55 6.50
C PHE A 244 20.58 10.59 7.60
N TYR A 245 20.14 11.82 7.40
CA TYR A 245 20.21 12.86 8.42
C TYR A 245 19.40 12.47 9.68
N ILE A 246 18.19 11.94 9.51
CA ILE A 246 17.36 11.54 10.63
C ILE A 246 17.92 10.27 11.29
N ALA A 247 18.32 9.28 10.51
CA ALA A 247 18.91 8.05 10.99
C ALA A 247 20.19 8.33 11.79
N HIS A 248 21.07 9.21 11.30
CA HIS A 248 22.28 9.62 12.02
C HIS A 248 21.98 10.26 13.38
N LYS A 249 20.92 11.09 13.48
CA LYS A 249 20.49 11.65 14.77
C LYS A 249 19.96 10.62 15.76
N LEU A 250 19.34 9.54 15.26
CA LEU A 250 18.88 8.44 16.09
C LEU A 250 20.04 7.50 16.46
N MET A 251 20.98 7.26 15.55
CA MET A 251 22.22 6.51 15.82
C MET A 251 23.01 7.13 16.96
N LYS A 252 23.17 8.45 17.02
CA LYS A 252 23.79 9.17 18.16
C LYS A 252 23.04 8.99 19.47
N ARG A 253 21.84 8.42 19.46
CA ARG A 253 21.03 8.10 20.65
C ARG A 253 20.94 6.62 20.96
N GLY A 254 21.73 5.80 20.24
CA GLY A 254 21.84 4.37 20.47
C GLY A 254 21.05 3.50 19.49
N ALA A 255 20.36 4.06 18.47
CA ALA A 255 19.76 3.23 17.44
C ALA A 255 20.83 2.60 16.53
N LYS A 256 20.64 1.34 16.16
CA LYS A 256 21.45 0.65 15.13
C LYS A 256 20.88 0.97 13.76
N ILE A 257 21.72 1.44 12.84
CA ILE A 257 21.30 1.81 11.48
C ILE A 257 21.97 0.88 10.48
N TYR A 258 21.15 0.28 9.62
CA TYR A 258 21.59 -0.61 8.55
C TYR A 258 21.29 -0.02 7.19
N LEU A 259 22.23 -0.16 6.26
CA LEU A 259 22.06 0.25 4.86
C LEU A 259 21.87 -1.00 3.99
N PHE A 260 20.71 -1.10 3.36
CA PHE A 260 20.43 -2.13 2.37
C PHE A 260 21.11 -1.75 1.04
N LYS A 261 21.99 -2.61 0.53
CA LYS A 261 22.85 -2.35 -0.63
C LYS A 261 22.52 -3.19 -1.87
N ASP A 262 21.75 -4.28 -1.73
CA ASP A 262 21.39 -5.18 -2.84
C ASP A 262 20.13 -4.68 -3.58
N GLY A 263 20.20 -3.48 -4.15
CA GLY A 263 19.10 -2.83 -4.84
C GLY A 263 18.29 -1.89 -3.95
N PHE A 264 16.99 -1.80 -4.19
CA PHE A 264 16.09 -0.91 -3.47
C PHE A 264 15.06 -1.69 -2.65
N HIS A 265 15.07 -1.52 -1.35
CA HIS A 265 14.11 -2.12 -0.44
C HIS A 265 12.95 -1.17 -0.22
N HIS A 266 11.81 -1.43 -0.85
CA HIS A 266 10.64 -0.54 -0.82
C HIS A 266 9.60 -0.91 0.25
N SER A 267 9.83 -1.96 1.05
CA SER A 267 8.90 -2.37 2.12
C SER A 267 8.78 -1.32 3.23
N LYS A 268 7.61 -1.22 3.81
CA LYS A 268 7.30 -0.39 4.98
C LYS A 268 6.83 -1.33 6.09
N VAL A 269 7.77 -1.77 6.90
CA VAL A 269 7.55 -2.78 7.94
C VAL A 269 8.10 -2.27 9.26
N MET A 270 7.38 -2.55 10.33
CA MET A 270 7.85 -2.39 11.69
C MET A 270 7.48 -3.66 12.48
N MET A 271 8.45 -4.19 13.19
CA MET A 271 8.26 -5.27 14.15
C MET A 271 8.55 -4.73 15.55
N VAL A 272 7.72 -5.10 16.51
CA VAL A 272 7.83 -4.67 17.90
C VAL A 272 7.73 -5.90 18.78
N ASP A 273 8.76 -6.11 19.59
CA ASP A 273 8.86 -7.25 20.53
C ASP A 273 8.56 -8.61 19.87
N SER A 274 8.97 -8.78 18.61
CA SER A 274 8.79 -10.05 17.91
C SER A 274 9.43 -11.18 18.72
N ALA A 275 8.57 -12.11 19.11
CA ALA A 275 8.98 -13.34 19.77
C ALA A 275 9.69 -14.27 18.80
#